data_0925413ee5827099a08f7427315d7b3f
#
_entry.id   0925413ee5827099a08f7427315d7b3f
#
_cell.length_a   1.000
_cell.length_b   1.000
_cell.length_c   1.000
_cell.angle_alpha   90.00
_cell.angle_beta   90.00
_cell.angle_gamma   90.00
#
_symmetry.space_group_name_H-M   'P 1'
#
loop_
_entity.id
_entity.type
_entity.pdbx_description
1 polymer ?
#
loop_
_entity_poly.entity_id
_entity_poly.type
_entity_poly.pdbx_seq_one_letter_code
_entity_poly.pdbx_strand_id
1 'polypeptide(L)'
;FDMMANALVYLKRSEQWRLEARAYNLMAIISVTQGNTVAALEYYMLGLECCNEHNVGDVQRSIEINIGYLYLDTGMYKEARQYFLSAYARYMAAPENERDISRLTMIYTNLAESYMLEGDMDNTAQYIDRIEAECKPHFGEMDNIYVDSLCVRFYHLIGDAEKRDMYIADLEKRLGGRVLIMDIFGDLYEFCLLMLELDRDDIVVEIINKIEEPIKKTRIANIKRKYLELKIRLYRRNNCEQKCIEAMNSFFDLSVQLEKDKQKMIATMLRVRNSLDTIKERQKQLELETQRLSE
;
A
#
# COMPACT_ATOMS: atom_id res chain seq x y z
N PHE A 1 7.49 20.24 6.73
CA PHE A 1 7.36 20.61 5.31
C PHE A 1 8.34 21.73 4.92
N ASP A 2 8.43 22.85 5.64
CA ASP A 2 9.28 24.00 5.28
C ASP A 2 10.76 23.64 5.15
N MET A 3 11.27 22.81 6.05
CA MET A 3 12.64 22.32 5.99
C MET A 3 12.90 21.47 4.73
N MET A 4 11.95 20.64 4.33
CA MET A 4 12.04 19.82 3.11
C MET A 4 11.95 20.67 1.84
N ALA A 5 11.07 21.68 1.82
CA ALA A 5 10.96 22.61 0.71
C ALA A 5 12.28 23.39 0.50
N ASN A 6 12.90 23.85 1.57
CA ASN A 6 14.22 24.50 1.51
C ASN A 6 15.32 23.52 1.06
N ALA A 7 15.30 22.29 1.54
CA ALA A 7 16.23 21.25 1.11
C ALA A 7 16.10 20.96 -0.41
N LEU A 8 14.88 20.88 -0.93
CA LEU A 8 14.64 20.65 -2.37
C LEU A 8 15.27 21.74 -3.25
N VAL A 9 15.16 23.02 -2.86
CA VAL A 9 15.80 24.11 -3.58
C VAL A 9 17.32 23.93 -3.64
N TYR A 10 17.93 23.54 -2.52
CA TYR A 10 19.36 23.27 -2.46
C TYR A 10 19.76 22.04 -3.31
N LEU A 11 19.01 20.93 -3.20
CA LEU A 11 19.29 19.69 -3.92
C LEU A 11 19.23 19.88 -5.44
N LYS A 12 18.23 20.64 -5.93
CA LYS A 12 18.14 21.01 -7.36
C LYS A 12 19.35 21.79 -7.83
N ARG A 13 19.77 22.80 -7.06
CA ARG A 13 20.94 23.65 -7.41
C ARG A 13 22.27 22.89 -7.38
N SER A 14 22.38 21.88 -6.52
CA SER A 14 23.58 21.06 -6.37
C SER A 14 23.58 19.77 -7.21
N GLU A 15 22.59 19.61 -8.09
CA GLU A 15 22.41 18.45 -8.97
C GLU A 15 22.39 17.09 -8.23
N GLN A 16 21.84 17.09 -7.01
CA GLN A 16 21.73 15.90 -6.16
C GLN A 16 20.42 15.14 -6.43
N TRP A 17 20.22 14.71 -7.68
CA TRP A 17 18.97 14.16 -8.20
C TRP A 17 18.42 12.98 -7.41
N ARG A 18 19.29 12.08 -6.96
CA ARG A 18 18.87 10.94 -6.14
C ARG A 18 18.31 11.38 -4.80
N LEU A 19 18.89 12.38 -4.17
CA LEU A 19 18.40 12.96 -2.90
C LEU A 19 17.15 13.79 -3.13
N GLU A 20 17.03 14.47 -4.25
CA GLU A 20 15.82 15.19 -4.65
C GLU A 20 14.63 14.23 -4.81
N ALA A 21 14.80 13.16 -5.59
CA ALA A 21 13.77 12.14 -5.77
C ALA A 21 13.36 11.50 -4.42
N ARG A 22 14.33 11.21 -3.55
CA ARG A 22 14.05 10.72 -2.19
C ARG A 22 13.28 11.73 -1.34
N ALA A 23 13.59 13.02 -1.45
CA ALA A 23 12.88 14.08 -0.74
C ALA A 23 11.42 14.14 -1.20
N TYR A 24 11.14 14.06 -2.50
CA TYR A 24 9.77 13.97 -3.01
C TYR A 24 9.05 12.73 -2.49
N ASN A 25 9.68 11.56 -2.54
CA ASN A 25 9.10 10.32 -2.01
C ASN A 25 8.76 10.46 -0.51
N LEU A 26 9.63 11.06 0.29
CA LEU A 26 9.39 11.27 1.72
C LEU A 26 8.27 12.30 1.96
N MET A 27 8.21 13.38 1.18
CA MET A 27 7.12 14.36 1.27
C MET A 27 5.78 13.72 0.93
N ALA A 28 5.74 12.83 -0.05
CA ALA A 28 4.56 12.05 -0.39
C ALA A 28 4.13 11.14 0.77
N ILE A 29 5.04 10.37 1.36
CA ILE A 29 4.75 9.52 2.53
C ILE A 29 4.22 10.36 3.70
N ILE A 30 4.85 11.51 4.00
CA ILE A 30 4.35 12.43 5.05
C ILE A 30 2.95 12.93 4.71
N SER A 31 2.65 13.21 3.44
CA SER A 31 1.32 13.65 3.01
C SER A 31 0.28 12.53 3.21
N VAL A 32 0.61 11.28 2.91
CA VAL A 32 -0.25 10.11 3.21
C VAL A 32 -0.53 10.04 4.71
N THR A 33 0.51 10.15 5.56
CA THR A 33 0.35 10.08 7.02
C THR A 33 -0.47 11.23 7.60
N GLN A 34 -0.54 12.36 6.89
CA GLN A 34 -1.39 13.49 7.22
C GLN A 34 -2.82 13.40 6.63
N GLY A 35 -3.10 12.34 5.86
CA GLY A 35 -4.38 12.13 5.19
C GLY A 35 -4.56 12.97 3.92
N ASN A 36 -3.49 13.60 3.39
CA ASN A 36 -3.54 14.38 2.16
C ASN A 36 -3.02 13.54 0.97
N THR A 37 -3.84 12.62 0.51
CA THR A 37 -3.50 11.67 -0.56
C THR A 37 -3.33 12.34 -1.93
N VAL A 38 -4.00 13.48 -2.16
CA VAL A 38 -3.82 14.27 -3.40
C VAL A 38 -2.40 14.84 -3.47
N ALA A 39 -1.96 15.53 -2.41
CA ALA A 39 -0.60 16.06 -2.34
C ALA A 39 0.45 14.93 -2.38
N ALA A 40 0.14 13.78 -1.77
CA ALA A 40 1.02 12.63 -1.85
C ALA A 40 1.24 12.19 -3.30
N LEU A 41 0.17 12.05 -4.08
CA LEU A 41 0.27 11.69 -5.50
C LEU A 41 1.08 12.71 -6.29
N GLU A 42 0.85 14.01 -6.07
CA GLU A 42 1.61 15.08 -6.73
C GLU A 42 3.12 14.97 -6.42
N TYR A 43 3.51 14.76 -5.17
CA TYR A 43 4.92 14.57 -4.81
C TYR A 43 5.51 13.28 -5.38
N TYR A 44 4.76 12.17 -5.40
CA TYR A 44 5.22 10.97 -6.08
C TYR A 44 5.46 11.20 -7.58
N MET A 45 4.58 11.94 -8.25
CA MET A 45 4.75 12.25 -9.67
C MET A 45 5.98 13.11 -9.92
N LEU A 46 6.23 14.15 -9.11
CA LEU A 46 7.45 14.94 -9.19
C LEU A 46 8.71 14.08 -8.94
N GLY A 47 8.64 13.15 -8.00
CA GLY A 47 9.71 12.20 -7.76
C GLY A 47 9.96 11.26 -8.95
N LEU A 48 8.90 10.77 -9.62
CA LEU A 48 9.03 9.95 -10.83
C LEU A 48 9.64 10.75 -12.00
N GLU A 49 9.20 11.99 -12.18
CA GLU A 49 9.76 12.87 -13.20
C GLU A 49 11.27 13.05 -13.00
N CYS A 50 11.70 13.41 -11.79
CA CYS A 50 13.11 13.52 -11.43
C CYS A 50 13.88 12.20 -11.69
N CYS A 51 13.29 11.03 -11.31
CA CYS A 51 13.91 9.74 -11.56
C CYS A 51 14.06 9.42 -13.04
N ASN A 52 13.06 9.73 -13.87
CA ASN A 52 13.09 9.48 -15.30
C ASN A 52 14.11 10.38 -16.02
N GLU A 53 14.19 11.65 -15.65
CA GLU A 53 15.15 12.60 -16.24
C GLU A 53 16.60 12.25 -15.93
N HIS A 54 16.86 11.70 -14.73
CA HIS A 54 18.23 11.50 -14.22
C HIS A 54 18.61 10.03 -13.97
N ASN A 55 17.80 9.06 -14.45
CA ASN A 55 18.03 7.61 -14.34
C ASN A 55 18.25 7.09 -12.90
N VAL A 56 17.43 7.54 -11.94
CA VAL A 56 17.50 7.15 -10.53
C VAL A 56 16.60 5.94 -10.26
N GLY A 57 16.95 4.77 -10.75
CA GLY A 57 16.09 3.57 -10.77
C GLY A 57 15.73 2.98 -9.40
N ASP A 58 16.60 3.09 -8.39
CA ASP A 58 16.33 2.56 -7.04
C ASP A 58 15.22 3.32 -6.31
N VAL A 59 15.22 4.65 -6.43
CA VAL A 59 14.17 5.51 -5.86
C VAL A 59 12.88 5.39 -6.67
N GLN A 60 13.00 5.33 -7.99
CA GLN A 60 11.86 5.16 -8.88
C GLN A 60 11.03 3.93 -8.53
N ARG A 61 11.68 2.78 -8.32
CA ARG A 61 11.04 1.54 -7.88
C ARG A 61 10.22 1.74 -6.58
N SER A 62 10.79 2.44 -5.61
CA SER A 62 10.11 2.71 -4.34
C SER A 62 8.87 3.61 -4.54
N ILE A 63 8.97 4.62 -5.39
CA ILE A 63 7.85 5.50 -5.71
C ILE A 63 6.75 4.74 -6.46
N GLU A 64 7.12 3.90 -7.43
CA GLU A 64 6.16 3.07 -8.18
C GLU A 64 5.37 2.13 -7.25
N ILE A 65 6.01 1.49 -6.27
CA ILE A 65 5.32 0.67 -5.26
C ILE A 65 4.32 1.52 -4.47
N ASN A 66 4.73 2.70 -4.01
CA ASN A 66 3.87 3.58 -3.22
C ASN A 66 2.67 4.11 -4.01
N ILE A 67 2.87 4.46 -5.28
CA ILE A 67 1.76 4.86 -6.17
C ILE A 67 0.83 3.67 -6.40
N GLY A 68 1.38 2.49 -6.69
CA GLY A 68 0.59 1.27 -6.85
C GLY A 68 -0.30 1.02 -5.63
N TYR A 69 0.21 1.24 -4.42
CA TYR A 69 -0.56 1.10 -3.19
C TYR A 69 -1.70 2.13 -3.10
N LEU A 70 -1.48 3.39 -3.49
CA LEU A 70 -2.56 4.38 -3.55
C LEU A 70 -3.68 3.97 -4.53
N TYR A 71 -3.32 3.41 -5.70
CA TYR A 71 -4.29 2.90 -6.65
C TYR A 71 -5.05 1.70 -6.09
N LEU A 72 -4.36 0.80 -5.38
CA LEU A 72 -4.96 -0.36 -4.72
C LEU A 72 -6.02 0.07 -3.70
N ASP A 73 -5.70 1.04 -2.83
CA ASP A 73 -6.62 1.56 -1.80
C ASP A 73 -7.86 2.26 -2.40
N THR A 74 -7.79 2.72 -3.65
CA THR A 74 -8.94 3.30 -4.36
C THR A 74 -9.78 2.30 -5.12
N GLY A 75 -9.36 1.03 -5.21
CA GLY A 75 -10.00 -0.02 -5.99
C GLY A 75 -9.63 -0.02 -7.48
N MET A 76 -8.61 0.73 -7.87
CA MET A 76 -8.10 0.77 -9.24
C MET A 76 -7.03 -0.31 -9.44
N TYR A 77 -7.44 -1.58 -9.35
CA TYR A 77 -6.52 -2.72 -9.26
C TYR A 77 -5.65 -2.92 -10.50
N LYS A 78 -6.17 -2.66 -11.70
CA LYS A 78 -5.41 -2.80 -12.95
C LYS A 78 -4.29 -1.77 -13.04
N GLU A 79 -4.58 -0.53 -12.68
CA GLU A 79 -3.60 0.54 -12.63
C GLU A 79 -2.55 0.28 -11.54
N ALA A 80 -2.96 -0.18 -10.37
CA ALA A 80 -2.05 -0.59 -9.30
C ALA A 80 -1.04 -1.63 -9.80
N ARG A 81 -1.51 -2.68 -10.49
CA ARG A 81 -0.66 -3.72 -11.06
C ARG A 81 0.35 -3.20 -12.09
N GLN A 82 -0.02 -2.21 -12.89
CA GLN A 82 0.94 -1.61 -13.84
C GLN A 82 2.16 -1.02 -13.11
N TYR A 83 1.93 -0.32 -11.99
CA TYR A 83 3.02 0.23 -11.18
C TYR A 83 3.84 -0.87 -10.47
N PHE A 84 3.19 -1.89 -9.92
CA PHE A 84 3.90 -3.01 -9.29
C PHE A 84 4.74 -3.81 -10.29
N LEU A 85 4.22 -4.06 -11.50
CA LEU A 85 4.95 -4.73 -12.57
C LEU A 85 6.13 -3.88 -13.09
N SER A 86 5.95 -2.56 -13.17
CA SER A 86 7.06 -1.63 -13.49
C SER A 86 8.15 -1.69 -12.42
N ALA A 87 7.76 -1.65 -11.14
CA ALA A 87 8.70 -1.79 -10.02
C ALA A 87 9.43 -3.15 -10.04
N TYR A 88 8.73 -4.23 -10.39
CA TYR A 88 9.31 -5.57 -10.58
C TYR A 88 10.33 -5.60 -11.71
N ALA A 89 9.99 -5.04 -12.87
CA ALA A 89 10.92 -4.97 -14.01
C ALA A 89 12.23 -4.24 -13.64
N ARG A 90 12.13 -3.13 -12.89
CA ARG A 90 13.29 -2.40 -12.37
C ARG A 90 14.07 -3.18 -11.32
N TYR A 91 13.38 -3.94 -10.48
CA TYR A 91 14.03 -4.84 -9.52
C TYR A 91 14.87 -5.89 -10.25
N MET A 92 14.32 -6.49 -11.29
CA MET A 92 15.04 -7.52 -12.09
C MET A 92 16.19 -6.92 -12.91
N ALA A 93 16.07 -5.67 -13.34
CA ALA A 93 17.14 -4.98 -14.07
C ALA A 93 18.30 -4.50 -13.17
N ALA A 94 18.07 -4.41 -11.85
CA ALA A 94 19.11 -3.99 -10.91
C ALA A 94 20.19 -5.09 -10.75
N PRO A 95 21.47 -4.72 -10.49
CA PRO A 95 22.52 -5.67 -10.13
C PRO A 95 22.09 -6.55 -8.95
N GLU A 96 22.50 -7.81 -8.94
CA GLU A 96 22.07 -8.79 -7.94
C GLU A 96 22.37 -8.35 -6.50
N ASN A 97 23.52 -7.75 -6.28
CA ASN A 97 23.96 -7.21 -4.98
C ASN A 97 23.15 -5.98 -4.51
N GLU A 98 22.32 -5.39 -5.38
CA GLU A 98 21.41 -4.26 -5.05
C GLU A 98 19.96 -4.72 -4.92
N ARG A 99 19.67 -6.01 -5.11
CA ARG A 99 18.32 -6.57 -4.99
C ARG A 99 18.01 -6.87 -3.52
N ASP A 100 17.07 -6.09 -2.98
CA ASP A 100 16.54 -6.27 -1.62
C ASP A 100 15.34 -7.22 -1.67
N ILE A 101 15.45 -8.37 -1.03
CA ILE A 101 14.41 -9.40 -1.02
C ILE A 101 13.11 -8.93 -0.35
N SER A 102 13.19 -8.07 0.67
CA SER A 102 12.01 -7.51 1.31
C SER A 102 11.19 -6.64 0.35
N ARG A 103 11.85 -5.98 -0.60
CA ARG A 103 11.16 -5.25 -1.67
C ARG A 103 10.49 -6.18 -2.67
N LEU A 104 11.13 -7.30 -3.00
CA LEU A 104 10.51 -8.31 -3.85
C LEU A 104 9.27 -8.90 -3.19
N THR A 105 9.37 -9.22 -1.90
CA THR A 105 8.26 -9.68 -1.08
C THR A 105 7.08 -8.69 -1.14
N MET A 106 7.36 -7.40 -0.93
CA MET A 106 6.34 -6.35 -1.00
C MET A 106 5.68 -6.25 -2.39
N ILE A 107 6.48 -6.34 -3.46
CA ILE A 107 5.94 -6.31 -4.83
C ILE A 107 5.02 -7.51 -5.07
N TYR A 108 5.47 -8.72 -4.74
CA TYR A 108 4.67 -9.93 -4.94
C TYR A 108 3.41 -9.95 -4.07
N THR A 109 3.50 -9.52 -2.82
CA THR A 109 2.34 -9.43 -1.91
C THR A 109 1.29 -8.46 -2.46
N ASN A 110 1.71 -7.28 -2.92
CA ASN A 110 0.79 -6.30 -3.51
C ASN A 110 0.17 -6.79 -4.84
N LEU A 111 0.93 -7.52 -5.66
CA LEU A 111 0.40 -8.14 -6.88
C LEU A 111 -0.63 -9.22 -6.52
N ALA A 112 -0.31 -10.12 -5.60
CA ALA A 112 -1.24 -11.15 -5.11
C ALA A 112 -2.52 -10.51 -4.55
N GLU A 113 -2.40 -9.50 -3.70
CA GLU A 113 -3.54 -8.78 -3.14
C GLU A 113 -4.39 -8.11 -4.21
N SER A 114 -3.77 -7.47 -5.21
CA SER A 114 -4.51 -6.82 -6.30
C SER A 114 -5.31 -7.80 -7.16
N TYR A 115 -4.80 -9.01 -7.39
CA TYR A 115 -5.51 -10.07 -8.08
C TYR A 115 -6.61 -10.68 -7.20
N MET A 116 -6.33 -10.91 -5.93
CA MET A 116 -7.31 -11.44 -4.97
C MET A 116 -8.52 -10.52 -4.83
N LEU A 117 -8.31 -9.21 -4.74
CA LEU A 117 -9.38 -8.21 -4.64
C LEU A 117 -10.22 -8.11 -5.93
N GLU A 118 -9.68 -8.47 -7.08
CA GLU A 118 -10.40 -8.56 -8.36
C GLU A 118 -11.07 -9.93 -8.56
N GLY A 119 -10.81 -10.92 -7.67
CA GLY A 119 -11.38 -12.27 -7.74
C GLY A 119 -10.58 -13.23 -8.61
N ASP A 120 -9.37 -12.87 -9.04
CA ASP A 120 -8.48 -13.72 -9.84
C ASP A 120 -7.61 -14.58 -8.92
N MET A 121 -8.17 -15.71 -8.47
CA MET A 121 -7.51 -16.61 -7.54
C MET A 121 -6.33 -17.37 -8.17
N ASP A 122 -6.34 -17.60 -9.48
CA ASP A 122 -5.24 -18.31 -10.17
C ASP A 122 -3.97 -17.48 -10.17
N ASN A 123 -4.06 -16.21 -10.54
CA ASN A 123 -2.92 -15.30 -10.46
C ASN A 123 -2.51 -15.02 -9.01
N THR A 124 -3.46 -14.94 -8.08
CA THR A 124 -3.15 -14.82 -6.64
C THR A 124 -2.29 -15.99 -6.17
N ALA A 125 -2.69 -17.23 -6.48
CA ALA A 125 -1.94 -18.44 -6.14
C ALA A 125 -0.52 -18.42 -6.71
N GLN A 126 -0.35 -18.03 -7.98
CA GLN A 126 0.97 -17.94 -8.60
C GLN A 126 1.93 -16.98 -7.84
N TYR A 127 1.44 -15.83 -7.37
CA TYR A 127 2.28 -14.92 -6.62
C TYR A 127 2.54 -15.41 -5.20
N ILE A 128 1.60 -16.10 -4.55
CA ILE A 128 1.84 -16.76 -3.26
C ILE A 128 2.92 -17.85 -3.42
N ASP A 129 2.85 -18.68 -4.44
CA ASP A 129 3.87 -19.70 -4.73
C ASP A 129 5.26 -19.08 -4.95
N ARG A 130 5.33 -17.95 -5.66
CA ARG A 130 6.59 -17.20 -5.81
C ARG A 130 7.12 -16.65 -4.50
N ILE A 131 6.25 -16.11 -3.64
CA ILE A 131 6.63 -15.63 -2.32
C ILE A 131 7.23 -16.76 -1.50
N GLU A 132 6.57 -17.92 -1.47
CA GLU A 132 7.04 -19.09 -0.75
C GLU A 132 8.40 -19.60 -1.27
N ALA A 133 8.58 -19.64 -2.60
CA ALA A 133 9.78 -20.18 -3.22
C ALA A 133 10.98 -19.21 -3.16
N GLU A 134 10.75 -17.93 -3.45
CA GLU A 134 11.83 -16.97 -3.69
C GLU A 134 12.11 -16.08 -2.46
N CYS A 135 11.09 -15.79 -1.64
CA CYS A 135 11.19 -14.77 -0.59
C CYS A 135 11.23 -15.37 0.83
N LYS A 136 10.43 -16.38 1.09
CA LYS A 136 10.23 -16.94 2.45
C LYS A 136 11.50 -17.34 3.19
N PRO A 137 12.55 -17.91 2.54
CA PRO A 137 13.82 -18.25 3.22
C PRO A 137 14.53 -17.05 3.84
N HIS A 138 14.16 -15.84 3.45
CA HIS A 138 14.80 -14.57 3.85
C HIS A 138 13.90 -13.67 4.69
N PHE A 139 12.72 -14.13 5.08
CA PHE A 139 11.73 -13.32 5.80
C PHE A 139 12.23 -12.84 7.16
N GLY A 140 12.04 -11.53 7.41
CA GLY A 140 11.99 -10.98 8.75
C GLY A 140 10.63 -11.21 9.41
N GLU A 141 10.50 -10.75 10.66
CA GLU A 141 9.24 -10.90 11.42
C GLU A 141 8.07 -10.19 10.74
N MET A 142 8.30 -9.00 10.20
CA MET A 142 7.26 -8.21 9.52
C MET A 142 6.82 -8.85 8.20
N ASP A 143 7.77 -9.37 7.40
CA ASP A 143 7.45 -10.04 6.14
C ASP A 143 6.54 -11.26 6.38
N ASN A 144 6.81 -12.04 7.44
CA ASN A 144 5.97 -13.16 7.82
C ASN A 144 4.54 -12.71 8.15
N ILE A 145 4.36 -11.64 8.94
CA ILE A 145 3.03 -11.15 9.32
C ILE A 145 2.24 -10.70 8.08
N TYR A 146 2.88 -9.98 7.16
CA TYR A 146 2.25 -9.56 5.92
C TYR A 146 1.77 -10.74 5.07
N VAL A 147 2.67 -11.69 4.86
CA VAL A 147 2.39 -12.84 4.01
C VAL A 147 1.40 -13.79 4.66
N ASP A 148 1.55 -14.07 5.96
CA ASP A 148 0.62 -14.93 6.69
C ASP A 148 -0.82 -14.32 6.65
N SER A 149 -0.96 -12.99 6.82
CA SER A 149 -2.25 -12.29 6.70
C SER A 149 -2.88 -12.44 5.31
N LEU A 150 -2.08 -12.30 4.25
CA LEU A 150 -2.53 -12.53 2.88
C LEU A 150 -2.97 -13.99 2.67
N CYS A 151 -2.15 -14.95 3.12
CA CYS A 151 -2.42 -16.38 2.97
C CYS A 151 -3.69 -16.83 3.71
N VAL A 152 -3.93 -16.32 4.93
CA VAL A 152 -5.19 -16.59 5.65
C VAL A 152 -6.40 -16.19 4.82
N ARG A 153 -6.38 -15.01 4.23
CA ARG A 153 -7.48 -14.49 3.38
C ARG A 153 -7.64 -15.32 2.11
N PHE A 154 -6.54 -15.61 1.43
CA PHE A 154 -6.54 -16.41 0.21
C PHE A 154 -7.09 -17.82 0.44
N TYR A 155 -6.57 -18.56 1.44
CA TYR A 155 -7.02 -19.92 1.71
C TYR A 155 -8.46 -19.97 2.23
N HIS A 156 -8.93 -18.92 2.91
CA HIS A 156 -10.35 -18.80 3.23
C HIS A 156 -11.21 -18.68 1.96
N LEU A 157 -10.82 -17.82 1.01
CA LEU A 157 -11.57 -17.58 -0.22
C LEU A 157 -11.65 -18.82 -1.12
N ILE A 158 -10.60 -19.63 -1.18
CA ILE A 158 -10.61 -20.89 -1.96
C ILE A 158 -11.15 -22.10 -1.19
N GLY A 159 -11.53 -21.92 0.09
CA GLY A 159 -12.13 -22.97 0.93
C GLY A 159 -11.15 -23.98 1.52
N ASP A 160 -9.84 -23.71 1.49
CA ASP A 160 -8.82 -24.56 2.13
C ASP A 160 -8.70 -24.21 3.63
N ALA A 161 -9.59 -24.82 4.42
CA ALA A 161 -9.65 -24.55 5.86
C ALA A 161 -8.40 -25.00 6.61
N GLU A 162 -7.76 -26.09 6.17
CA GLU A 162 -6.57 -26.63 6.85
C GLU A 162 -5.39 -25.64 6.77
N LYS A 163 -5.09 -25.17 5.56
CA LYS A 163 -4.03 -24.17 5.38
C LYS A 163 -4.38 -22.83 6.00
N ARG A 164 -5.63 -22.38 5.89
CA ARG A 164 -6.08 -21.16 6.57
C ARG A 164 -5.79 -21.22 8.07
N ASP A 165 -6.19 -22.28 8.73
CA ASP A 165 -6.06 -22.41 10.19
C ASP A 165 -4.60 -22.56 10.62
N MET A 166 -3.75 -23.18 9.80
CA MET A 166 -2.30 -23.20 10.00
C MET A 166 -1.72 -21.79 10.00
N TYR A 167 -2.04 -20.97 8.99
CA TYR A 167 -1.55 -19.59 8.92
C TYR A 167 -2.13 -18.69 10.01
N ILE A 168 -3.37 -18.92 10.48
CA ILE A 168 -3.95 -18.23 11.63
C ILE A 168 -3.10 -18.51 12.86
N ALA A 169 -2.78 -19.79 13.15
CA ALA A 169 -1.99 -20.16 14.32
C ALA A 169 -0.58 -19.55 14.29
N ASP A 170 0.07 -19.51 13.13
CA ASP A 170 1.38 -18.88 12.98
C ASP A 170 1.30 -17.37 13.22
N LEU A 171 0.26 -16.72 12.70
CA LEU A 171 0.05 -15.28 12.86
C LEU A 171 -0.25 -14.91 14.32
N GLU A 172 -1.10 -15.67 15.02
CA GLU A 172 -1.37 -15.48 16.46
C GLU A 172 -0.08 -15.54 17.29
N LYS A 173 0.75 -16.54 17.05
CA LYS A 173 2.03 -16.69 17.76
C LYS A 173 2.93 -15.47 17.56
N ARG A 174 2.98 -14.91 16.34
CA ARG A 174 3.78 -13.70 16.01
C ARG A 174 3.19 -12.46 16.66
N LEU A 175 1.87 -12.28 16.58
CA LEU A 175 1.16 -11.14 17.16
C LEU A 175 1.25 -11.11 18.70
N GLY A 176 1.43 -12.25 19.36
CA GLY A 176 1.71 -12.32 20.80
C GLY A 176 3.05 -11.69 21.22
N GLY A 177 3.97 -11.43 20.26
CA GLY A 177 5.28 -10.81 20.48
C GLY A 177 5.24 -9.29 20.66
N ARG A 178 6.44 -8.66 20.65
CA ARG A 178 6.63 -7.20 20.72
C ARG A 178 6.59 -6.54 19.31
N VAL A 179 5.57 -6.81 18.53
CA VAL A 179 5.43 -6.23 17.20
C VAL A 179 4.78 -4.85 17.30
N LEU A 180 5.25 -3.90 16.50
CA LEU A 180 4.63 -2.57 16.33
C LEU A 180 3.37 -2.69 15.46
N ILE A 181 2.29 -3.25 16.01
CA ILE A 181 1.04 -3.55 15.30
C ILE A 181 0.45 -2.31 14.61
N MET A 182 0.72 -1.11 15.14
CA MET A 182 0.22 0.13 14.53
C MET A 182 0.74 0.34 13.11
N ASP A 183 1.98 -0.06 12.83
CA ASP A 183 2.61 0.13 11.51
C ASP A 183 2.02 -0.80 10.44
N ILE A 184 1.50 -1.95 10.87
CA ILE A 184 0.90 -2.99 9.99
C ILE A 184 -0.62 -3.10 10.14
N PHE A 185 -1.25 -2.28 10.96
CA PHE A 185 -2.69 -2.41 11.24
C PHE A 185 -3.54 -2.25 9.97
N GLY A 186 -3.09 -1.42 9.02
CA GLY A 186 -3.75 -1.27 7.73
C GLY A 186 -3.92 -2.59 6.99
N ASP A 187 -2.91 -3.44 7.05
CA ASP A 187 -2.84 -4.75 6.40
C ASP A 187 -3.53 -5.84 7.21
N LEU A 188 -3.48 -5.73 8.54
CA LEU A 188 -4.19 -6.66 9.44
C LEU A 188 -5.71 -6.41 9.51
N TYR A 189 -6.21 -5.31 8.98
CA TYR A 189 -7.63 -4.97 9.08
C TYR A 189 -8.53 -6.03 8.43
N GLU A 190 -8.21 -6.45 7.21
CA GLU A 190 -9.00 -7.48 6.52
C GLU A 190 -8.90 -8.85 7.22
N PHE A 191 -7.74 -9.17 7.79
CA PHE A 191 -7.58 -10.32 8.65
C PHE A 191 -8.49 -10.21 9.89
N CYS A 192 -8.56 -9.05 10.55
CA CYS A 192 -9.45 -8.84 11.69
C CYS A 192 -10.93 -9.03 11.31
N LEU A 193 -11.35 -8.55 10.13
CA LEU A 193 -12.72 -8.77 9.64
C LEU A 193 -13.01 -10.27 9.49
N LEU A 194 -12.09 -11.00 8.90
CA LEU A 194 -12.23 -12.46 8.76
C LEU A 194 -12.24 -13.17 10.13
N MET A 195 -11.42 -12.73 11.10
CA MET A 195 -11.46 -13.31 12.45
C MET A 195 -12.82 -13.11 13.12
N LEU A 196 -13.45 -11.95 12.92
CA LEU A 196 -14.83 -11.75 13.41
C LEU A 196 -15.84 -12.66 12.71
N GLU A 197 -15.68 -12.96 11.42
CA GLU A 197 -16.54 -13.91 10.69
C GLU A 197 -16.37 -15.35 11.19
N LEU A 198 -15.17 -15.71 11.63
CA LEU A 198 -14.83 -17.02 12.18
C LEU A 198 -15.06 -17.14 13.71
N ASP A 199 -15.75 -16.15 14.31
CA ASP A 199 -16.02 -16.09 15.75
C ASP A 199 -14.73 -16.08 16.64
N ARG A 200 -13.61 -15.56 16.08
CA ARG A 200 -12.33 -15.38 16.78
C ARG A 200 -12.18 -13.94 17.26
N ASP A 201 -13.15 -13.48 18.04
CA ASP A 201 -13.17 -12.13 18.62
C ASP A 201 -11.96 -11.87 19.53
N ASP A 202 -11.42 -12.91 20.18
CA ASP A 202 -10.26 -12.88 21.04
C ASP A 202 -9.04 -12.26 20.36
N ILE A 203 -8.72 -12.66 19.14
CA ILE A 203 -7.61 -12.12 18.35
C ILE A 203 -7.82 -10.64 18.03
N VAL A 204 -9.04 -10.28 17.62
CA VAL A 204 -9.37 -8.90 17.26
C VAL A 204 -9.30 -7.97 18.47
N VAL A 205 -9.77 -8.42 19.63
CA VAL A 205 -9.67 -7.68 20.90
C VAL A 205 -8.21 -7.44 21.26
N GLU A 206 -7.34 -8.45 21.13
CA GLU A 206 -5.90 -8.29 21.40
C GLU A 206 -5.26 -7.23 20.48
N ILE A 207 -5.53 -7.28 19.17
CA ILE A 207 -5.01 -6.32 18.21
C ILE A 207 -5.51 -4.91 18.54
N ILE A 208 -6.81 -4.74 18.78
CA ILE A 208 -7.41 -3.44 19.12
C ILE A 208 -6.78 -2.86 20.39
N ASN A 209 -6.60 -3.67 21.43
CA ASN A 209 -6.01 -3.21 22.67
C ASN A 209 -4.57 -2.73 22.48
N LYS A 210 -3.78 -3.39 21.63
CA LYS A 210 -2.40 -2.99 21.32
C LYS A 210 -2.30 -1.66 20.59
N ILE A 211 -3.30 -1.30 19.77
CA ILE A 211 -3.29 -0.06 18.99
C ILE A 211 -4.10 1.08 19.61
N GLU A 212 -4.84 0.86 20.70
CA GLU A 212 -5.78 1.86 21.25
C GLU A 212 -5.11 3.18 21.62
N GLU A 213 -3.95 3.16 22.22
CA GLU A 213 -3.21 4.39 22.55
C GLU A 213 -2.51 5.03 21.32
N PRO A 214 -1.82 4.27 20.46
CA PRO A 214 -1.27 4.83 19.22
C PRO A 214 -2.33 5.44 18.29
N ILE A 215 -3.51 4.83 18.17
CA ILE A 215 -4.57 5.28 17.25
C ILE A 215 -5.10 6.69 17.61
N LYS A 216 -5.11 7.05 18.89
CA LYS A 216 -5.52 8.38 19.35
C LYS A 216 -4.59 9.48 18.81
N LYS A 217 -3.33 9.16 18.59
CA LYS A 217 -2.27 10.08 18.16
C LYS A 217 -2.11 10.17 16.64
N THR A 218 -2.56 9.15 15.91
CA THR A 218 -2.43 9.17 14.43
C THR A 218 -3.33 10.21 13.80
N ARG A 219 -2.89 10.78 12.69
CA ARG A 219 -3.68 11.68 11.83
C ARG A 219 -4.24 10.97 10.60
N ILE A 220 -3.93 9.68 10.41
CA ILE A 220 -4.38 8.91 9.25
C ILE A 220 -5.85 8.54 9.44
N ALA A 221 -6.73 9.29 8.79
CA ALA A 221 -8.19 9.13 8.93
C ALA A 221 -8.67 7.72 8.53
N ASN A 222 -8.10 7.12 7.48
CA ASN A 222 -8.45 5.77 7.04
C ASN A 222 -8.14 4.72 8.12
N ILE A 223 -7.00 4.81 8.79
CA ILE A 223 -6.63 3.91 9.89
C ILE A 223 -7.61 4.05 11.06
N LYS A 224 -7.98 5.30 11.42
CA LYS A 224 -9.01 5.54 12.46
C LYS A 224 -10.37 4.95 12.06
N ARG A 225 -10.77 5.09 10.80
CA ARG A 225 -12.03 4.53 10.30
C ARG A 225 -12.03 3.00 10.41
N LYS A 226 -10.97 2.33 9.96
CA LYS A 226 -10.80 0.87 10.07
C LYS A 226 -10.90 0.40 11.53
N TYR A 227 -10.22 1.09 12.44
CA TYR A 227 -10.28 0.81 13.87
C TYR A 227 -11.70 0.96 14.45
N LEU A 228 -12.40 2.05 14.13
CA LEU A 228 -13.77 2.29 14.60
C LEU A 228 -14.73 1.22 14.07
N GLU A 229 -14.56 0.78 12.82
CA GLU A 229 -15.38 -0.29 12.25
C GLU A 229 -15.24 -1.59 13.02
N LEU A 230 -14.03 -2.01 13.35
CA LEU A 230 -13.81 -3.20 14.18
C LEU A 230 -14.43 -3.05 15.56
N LYS A 231 -14.31 -1.87 16.20
CA LYS A 231 -14.95 -1.59 17.50
C LYS A 231 -16.47 -1.65 17.43
N ILE A 232 -17.07 -1.12 16.37
CA ILE A 232 -18.53 -1.18 16.17
C ILE A 232 -18.99 -2.63 16.07
N ARG A 233 -18.28 -3.47 15.29
CA ARG A 233 -18.60 -4.90 15.15
C ARG A 233 -18.51 -5.64 16.48
N LEU A 234 -17.43 -5.42 17.25
CA LEU A 234 -17.25 -5.99 18.60
C LEU A 234 -18.31 -5.49 19.59
N TYR A 235 -18.62 -4.19 19.60
CA TYR A 235 -19.62 -3.64 20.52
C TYR A 235 -21.04 -4.20 20.24
N ARG A 236 -21.38 -4.41 18.95
CA ARG A 236 -22.64 -5.05 18.57
C ARG A 236 -22.71 -6.49 19.07
N ARG A 237 -21.65 -7.27 18.91
CA ARG A 237 -21.57 -8.66 19.40
C ARG A 237 -21.71 -8.74 20.91
N ASN A 238 -21.12 -7.79 21.63
CA ASN A 238 -21.13 -7.74 23.10
C ASN A 238 -22.31 -6.94 23.69
N ASN A 239 -23.30 -6.57 22.89
CA ASN A 239 -24.47 -5.78 23.30
C ASN A 239 -24.13 -4.46 24.05
N CYS A 240 -23.02 -3.81 23.67
CA CYS A 240 -22.58 -2.55 24.25
C CYS A 240 -23.17 -1.35 23.48
N GLU A 241 -24.48 -1.13 23.55
CA GLU A 241 -25.22 -0.17 22.71
C GLU A 241 -24.64 1.26 22.75
N GLN A 242 -24.42 1.83 23.94
CA GLN A 242 -23.94 3.20 24.08
C GLN A 242 -22.58 3.40 23.40
N LYS A 243 -21.61 2.49 23.64
CA LYS A 243 -20.28 2.54 23.02
C LYS A 243 -20.36 2.32 21.49
N CYS A 244 -21.30 1.50 21.05
CA CYS A 244 -21.54 1.27 19.63
C CYS A 244 -22.01 2.57 18.96
N ILE A 245 -22.98 3.29 19.52
CA ILE A 245 -23.51 4.55 18.98
C ILE A 245 -22.41 5.62 18.91
N GLU A 246 -21.59 5.78 19.94
CA GLU A 246 -20.47 6.73 19.96
C GLU A 246 -19.44 6.41 18.85
N ALA A 247 -19.09 5.14 18.70
CA ALA A 247 -18.18 4.70 17.65
C ALA A 247 -18.78 4.89 16.25
N MET A 248 -20.08 4.62 16.06
CA MET A 248 -20.79 4.82 14.79
C MET A 248 -20.82 6.29 14.37
N ASN A 249 -21.09 7.22 15.28
CA ASN A 249 -21.07 8.64 14.96
C ASN A 249 -19.68 9.10 14.49
N SER A 250 -18.63 8.70 15.23
CA SER A 250 -17.25 9.01 14.85
C SER A 250 -16.83 8.36 13.52
N PHE A 251 -17.28 7.14 13.26
CA PHE A 251 -17.05 6.43 12.00
C PHE A 251 -17.74 7.14 10.82
N PHE A 252 -18.98 7.59 11.02
CA PHE A 252 -19.74 8.28 9.98
C PHE A 252 -19.06 9.60 9.57
N ASP A 253 -18.66 10.42 10.53
CA ASP A 253 -17.98 11.69 10.27
C ASP A 253 -16.67 11.49 9.48
N LEU A 254 -15.86 10.52 9.90
CA LEU A 254 -14.63 10.16 9.19
C LEU A 254 -14.90 9.60 7.79
N SER A 255 -15.94 8.81 7.61
CA SER A 255 -16.29 8.20 6.32
C SER A 255 -16.72 9.25 5.31
N VAL A 256 -17.51 10.24 5.73
CA VAL A 256 -17.92 11.36 4.88
C VAL A 256 -16.71 12.19 4.42
N GLN A 257 -15.77 12.43 5.34
CA GLN A 257 -14.53 13.16 4.99
C GLN A 257 -13.68 12.37 4.00
N LEU A 258 -13.43 11.09 4.26
CA LEU A 258 -12.63 10.21 3.42
C LEU A 258 -13.23 10.03 2.02
N GLU A 259 -14.55 9.94 1.90
CA GLU A 259 -15.19 9.83 0.58
C GLU A 259 -14.94 11.07 -0.27
N LYS A 260 -15.03 12.28 0.32
CA LYS A 260 -14.69 13.52 -0.38
C LYS A 260 -13.23 13.55 -0.83
N ASP A 261 -12.31 13.11 0.02
CA ASP A 261 -10.88 13.09 -0.30
C ASP A 261 -10.55 12.03 -1.35
N LYS A 262 -11.19 10.85 -1.29
CA LYS A 262 -11.11 9.81 -2.32
C LYS A 262 -11.57 10.30 -3.69
N GLN A 263 -12.69 11.00 -3.76
CA GLN A 263 -13.22 11.58 -5.00
C GLN A 263 -12.22 12.57 -5.63
N LYS A 264 -11.63 13.45 -4.82
CA LYS A 264 -10.59 14.39 -5.28
C LYS A 264 -9.34 13.63 -5.78
N MET A 265 -8.92 12.59 -5.08
CA MET A 265 -7.77 11.79 -5.45
C MET A 265 -7.99 11.08 -6.79
N ILE A 266 -9.14 10.43 -6.98
CA ILE A 266 -9.50 9.77 -8.25
C ILE A 266 -9.49 10.78 -9.40
N ALA A 267 -10.07 11.96 -9.20
CA ALA A 267 -10.07 13.01 -10.22
C ALA A 267 -8.65 13.49 -10.58
N THR A 268 -7.74 13.53 -9.61
CA THR A 268 -6.34 13.89 -9.83
C THR A 268 -5.59 12.77 -10.55
N MET A 269 -5.79 11.50 -10.16
CA MET A 269 -5.23 10.33 -10.84
C MET A 269 -5.64 10.27 -12.32
N LEU A 270 -6.90 10.52 -12.62
CA LEU A 270 -7.40 10.54 -14.00
C LEU A 270 -6.77 11.68 -14.82
N ARG A 271 -6.60 12.86 -14.22
CA ARG A 271 -5.89 13.97 -14.89
C ARG A 271 -4.45 13.63 -15.19
N VAL A 272 -3.73 13.08 -14.23
CA VAL A 272 -2.33 12.64 -14.40
C VAL A 272 -2.22 11.60 -15.50
N ARG A 273 -3.09 10.56 -15.49
CA ARG A 273 -3.12 9.55 -16.55
C ARG A 273 -3.32 10.16 -17.93
N ASN A 274 -4.33 11.01 -18.09
CA ASN A 274 -4.62 11.66 -19.37
C ASN A 274 -3.44 12.51 -19.86
N SER A 275 -2.75 13.22 -18.96
CA SER A 275 -1.55 13.99 -19.31
C SER A 275 -0.41 13.09 -19.78
N LEU A 276 -0.18 11.97 -19.10
CA LEU A 276 0.85 10.99 -19.48
C LEU A 276 0.54 10.34 -20.83
N ASP A 277 -0.71 9.99 -21.10
CA ASP A 277 -1.14 9.42 -22.38
C ASP A 277 -0.92 10.44 -23.53
N THR A 278 -1.25 11.72 -23.30
CA THR A 278 -1.00 12.79 -24.28
C THR A 278 0.50 12.97 -24.56
N ILE A 279 1.35 12.91 -23.53
CA ILE A 279 2.82 13.02 -23.67
C ILE A 279 3.35 11.83 -24.47
N LYS A 280 2.92 10.60 -24.17
CA LYS A 280 3.32 9.38 -24.88
C LYS A 280 2.93 9.45 -26.37
N GLU A 281 1.71 9.88 -26.65
CA GLU A 281 1.25 10.07 -28.05
C GLU A 281 2.11 11.09 -28.79
N ARG A 282 2.44 12.21 -28.15
CA ARG A 282 3.28 13.25 -28.74
C ARG A 282 4.72 12.77 -28.96
N GLN A 283 5.28 12.02 -28.03
CA GLN A 283 6.61 11.40 -28.19
C GLN A 283 6.62 10.43 -29.38
N LYS A 284 5.60 9.56 -29.48
CA LYS A 284 5.47 8.64 -30.61
C LYS A 284 5.35 9.36 -31.96
N GLN A 285 4.62 10.48 -32.00
CA GLN A 285 4.51 11.29 -33.20
C GLN A 285 5.86 11.92 -33.60
N LEU A 286 6.61 12.45 -32.63
CA LEU A 286 7.95 13.02 -32.85
C LEU A 286 8.95 11.96 -33.31
N GLU A 287 8.90 10.76 -32.77
CA GLU A 287 9.75 9.63 -33.19
C GLU A 287 9.46 9.27 -34.68
N LEU A 288 8.18 9.18 -35.06
CA LEU A 288 7.77 8.91 -36.42
C LEU A 288 8.17 10.03 -37.40
N GLU A 289 8.11 11.27 -36.96
CA GLU A 289 8.51 12.44 -37.76
C GLU A 289 10.04 12.48 -37.95
N THR A 290 10.78 12.19 -36.88
CA THR A 290 12.26 12.08 -36.91
C THR A 290 12.71 10.95 -37.87
N GLN A 291 12.03 9.82 -37.85
CA GLN A 291 12.31 8.70 -38.72
C GLN A 291 12.05 9.03 -40.19
N ARG A 292 10.96 9.74 -40.51
CA ARG A 292 10.66 10.23 -41.85
C ARG A 292 11.66 11.25 -42.38
N LEU A 293 12.27 12.05 -41.52
CA LEU A 293 13.26 13.05 -41.89
C LEU A 293 14.66 12.44 -42.05
N SER A 294 14.89 11.22 -41.59
CA SER A 294 16.14 10.48 -41.71
C SER A 294 16.19 9.53 -42.92
N GLU A 295 15.05 9.28 -43.56
CA GLU A 295 14.89 8.59 -44.83
C GLU A 295 14.97 9.58 -46.04
#